data_a9ea077863eff93e2e951b6347660997
#
_entry.id   a9ea077863eff93e2e951b6347660997
#
_cell.length_a   1.000
_cell.length_b   1.000
_cell.length_c   1.000
_cell.angle_alpha   90.00
_cell.angle_beta   90.00
_cell.angle_gamma   90.00
#
_symmetry.space_group_name_H-M   'P 1'
#
loop_
_entity.id
_entity.type
_entity.pdbx_description
1 polymer ?
#
loop_
_entity_poly.entity_id
_entity_poly.type
_entity_poly.pdbx_seq_one_letter_code
_entity_poly.pdbx_strand_id
1 'polypeptide(L)'
;MYIRKIRSKRSVDHYSTPDMPALSAAFDHPDDAARYVHERIGNRRDREYGGFILIRKDGKYVATEPMSGSQFSFDPNEVFPRNDQEGYVLYPQGHDDYAVYHSHPSLEAGLSEWTESERVIYPNSFSAGDIYAVIDDQEICPASYLSGPDGSLIKYTVSRSAAEKRLFRRVAGPPSSPHVSTLSQVHKALQNLTLMPSDVVRLLAGAGNLEVVVPSRLWGRAGKVSADWRPFPEQVAPVAPKAIIPAVCEPVWPPKALSLSAEFTSADDAARYAHRRIGTRIHSQIIGFLLFNPVSRTHRIAEPILEDGYPVYAPCSVFHPDAYYRPPLPDGYRIDGLYFSSANLAAEGEPDARRAFFAPDDLHRMFTYRHTPAKRPNGLPIRYGFEMSAIYFSAADGALIGYTPSQSAQEIQLLQGVSRVYSGVRSIQAQLADGTISTSDFIRMVARAGHLRVLQTSEGWPDAGLISPVS
;
A
#
# COMPACT_ATOMS: atom_id res chain seq x y z
N MET A 1 -1.29 0.25 1.39
CA MET A 1 -1.16 -1.15 1.81
C MET A 1 -2.48 -1.60 2.39
N TYR A 2 -3.37 -2.09 1.54
CA TYR A 2 -4.44 -2.95 2.00
C TYR A 2 -3.81 -4.26 2.44
N ILE A 3 -3.02 -4.14 3.49
CA ILE A 3 -2.71 -5.32 4.23
C ILE A 3 -4.06 -5.78 4.69
N ARG A 4 -4.40 -6.97 4.34
CA ARG A 4 -5.47 -7.74 4.90
C ARG A 4 -5.35 -7.65 6.40
N LYS A 5 -5.90 -6.55 6.94
CA LYS A 5 -5.74 -6.17 8.34
C LYS A 5 -6.44 -7.20 9.16
N ILE A 6 -5.72 -7.73 10.13
CA ILE A 6 -6.29 -8.48 11.24
C ILE A 6 -7.44 -7.64 11.80
N ARG A 7 -8.68 -8.06 11.57
CA ARG A 7 -9.82 -7.46 12.27
C ARG A 7 -9.59 -7.70 13.76
N SER A 8 -9.61 -6.64 14.56
CA SER A 8 -9.80 -6.82 15.99
C SER A 8 -11.04 -7.68 16.18
N LYS A 9 -11.01 -8.60 17.15
CA LYS A 9 -12.19 -9.38 17.52
C LYS A 9 -13.37 -8.43 17.65
N ARG A 10 -14.30 -8.46 16.70
CA ARG A 10 -15.65 -7.96 16.95
C ARG A 10 -16.16 -8.79 18.12
N SER A 11 -16.81 -8.15 19.07
CA SER A 11 -17.71 -8.81 20.00
C SER A 11 -18.56 -9.80 19.19
N VAL A 12 -18.81 -10.95 19.78
CA VAL A 12 -19.48 -12.12 19.17
C VAL A 12 -20.92 -11.75 18.80
N ASP A 13 -21.08 -10.93 17.78
CA ASP A 13 -22.30 -10.85 17.01
C ASP A 13 -22.00 -11.63 15.72
N HIS A 14 -22.75 -12.71 15.53
CA HIS A 14 -22.67 -13.72 14.50
C HIS A 14 -22.50 -13.15 13.08
N TYR A 15 -21.29 -12.69 12.74
CA TYR A 15 -20.89 -12.61 11.35
C TYR A 15 -20.22 -13.93 11.02
N SER A 16 -20.91 -14.76 10.25
CA SER A 16 -20.30 -15.91 9.59
C SER A 16 -19.04 -15.41 8.87
N THR A 17 -17.88 -16.02 9.13
CA THR A 17 -16.72 -15.89 8.25
C THR A 17 -17.20 -16.18 6.83
N PRO A 18 -16.93 -15.32 5.85
CA PRO A 18 -17.34 -15.61 4.48
C PRO A 18 -16.72 -16.94 4.07
N ASP A 19 -17.50 -17.76 3.39
CA ASP A 19 -16.99 -18.97 2.75
C ASP A 19 -15.91 -18.61 1.74
N MET A 20 -15.02 -19.56 1.45
CA MET A 20 -14.04 -19.37 0.39
C MET A 20 -14.76 -19.02 -0.91
N PRO A 21 -14.41 -17.90 -1.58
CA PRO A 21 -15.09 -17.50 -2.81
C PRO A 21 -14.91 -18.56 -3.90
N ALA A 22 -15.93 -18.77 -4.69
CA ALA A 22 -15.81 -19.59 -5.90
C ALA A 22 -14.81 -18.95 -6.86
N LEU A 23 -14.08 -19.78 -7.58
CA LEU A 23 -13.07 -19.35 -8.57
C LEU A 23 -13.56 -19.65 -9.99
N SER A 24 -13.19 -18.80 -10.92
CA SER A 24 -13.37 -19.04 -12.35
C SER A 24 -12.55 -20.25 -12.85
N ALA A 25 -12.77 -20.63 -14.10
CA ALA A 25 -11.79 -21.42 -14.84
C ALA A 25 -10.44 -20.70 -14.91
N ALA A 26 -9.37 -21.44 -15.20
CA ALA A 26 -8.03 -20.87 -15.34
C ALA A 26 -7.82 -20.28 -16.75
N PHE A 27 -7.22 -19.12 -16.83
CA PHE A 27 -6.90 -18.38 -18.03
C PHE A 27 -5.37 -18.26 -18.20
N ASP A 28 -4.90 -18.14 -19.43
CA ASP A 28 -3.50 -17.92 -19.72
C ASP A 28 -3.07 -16.46 -19.52
N HIS A 29 -4.04 -15.53 -19.57
CA HIS A 29 -3.78 -14.10 -19.41
C HIS A 29 -4.67 -13.47 -18.33
N PRO A 30 -4.15 -12.55 -17.52
CA PRO A 30 -4.94 -11.91 -16.45
C PRO A 30 -6.10 -11.06 -16.96
N ASP A 31 -5.95 -10.47 -18.17
CA ASP A 31 -7.03 -9.70 -18.79
C ASP A 31 -8.23 -10.58 -19.17
N ASP A 32 -8.02 -11.87 -19.46
CA ASP A 32 -9.11 -12.79 -19.77
C ASP A 32 -9.88 -13.18 -18.48
N ALA A 33 -9.17 -13.34 -17.37
CA ALA A 33 -9.79 -13.48 -16.06
C ALA A 33 -10.58 -12.20 -15.69
N ALA A 34 -10.07 -11.02 -16.03
CA ALA A 34 -10.74 -9.76 -15.80
C ALA A 34 -11.98 -9.59 -16.71
N ARG A 35 -11.92 -10.02 -17.98
CA ARG A 35 -13.10 -10.05 -18.90
C ARG A 35 -14.18 -10.97 -18.36
N TYR A 36 -13.81 -12.14 -17.86
CA TYR A 36 -14.75 -13.07 -17.26
C TYR A 36 -15.56 -12.41 -16.14
N VAL A 37 -14.90 -11.75 -15.17
CA VAL A 37 -15.62 -11.11 -14.06
C VAL A 37 -16.38 -9.87 -14.51
N HIS A 38 -15.90 -9.14 -15.50
CA HIS A 38 -16.60 -8.03 -16.10
C HIS A 38 -17.95 -8.49 -16.71
N GLU A 39 -17.95 -9.61 -17.43
CA GLU A 39 -19.18 -10.24 -17.97
C GLU A 39 -20.08 -10.76 -16.85
N ARG A 40 -19.51 -11.33 -15.79
CA ARG A 40 -20.26 -11.78 -14.60
C ARG A 40 -20.92 -10.63 -13.84
N ILE A 41 -20.29 -9.48 -13.76
CA ILE A 41 -20.87 -8.23 -13.22
C ILE A 41 -21.99 -7.76 -14.17
N GLY A 42 -21.71 -7.68 -15.45
CA GLY A 42 -22.69 -7.30 -16.48
C GLY A 42 -23.38 -5.99 -16.16
N ASN A 43 -24.70 -6.01 -16.16
CA ASN A 43 -25.56 -4.84 -15.93
C ASN A 43 -25.88 -4.58 -14.43
N ARG A 44 -25.27 -5.29 -13.51
CA ARG A 44 -25.43 -5.05 -12.08
C ARG A 44 -24.62 -3.79 -11.70
N ARG A 45 -25.31 -2.65 -11.61
CA ARG A 45 -24.72 -1.32 -11.39
C ARG A 45 -25.40 -0.54 -10.28
N ASP A 46 -26.06 -1.26 -9.38
CA ASP A 46 -26.73 -0.70 -8.20
C ASP A 46 -25.75 -0.42 -7.04
N ARG A 47 -24.61 -1.08 -7.06
CA ARG A 47 -23.53 -1.00 -6.07
C ARG A 47 -22.22 -1.43 -6.68
N GLU A 48 -21.14 -1.34 -5.89
CA GLU A 48 -19.86 -1.91 -6.28
C GLU A 48 -19.88 -3.45 -6.16
N TYR A 49 -19.24 -4.10 -7.10
CA TYR A 49 -18.94 -5.53 -7.11
C TYR A 49 -17.44 -5.69 -7.33
N GLY A 50 -16.79 -6.59 -6.59
CA GLY A 50 -15.37 -6.74 -6.73
C GLY A 50 -14.82 -8.07 -6.25
N GLY A 51 -13.51 -8.24 -6.37
CA GLY A 51 -12.79 -9.44 -5.99
C GLY A 51 -11.33 -9.38 -6.40
N PHE A 52 -10.73 -10.57 -6.55
CA PHE A 52 -9.33 -10.71 -6.91
C PHE A 52 -9.14 -11.50 -8.19
N ILE A 53 -8.13 -11.12 -8.94
CA ILE A 53 -7.48 -11.99 -9.91
C ILE A 53 -6.26 -12.56 -9.22
N LEU A 54 -6.19 -13.89 -9.20
CA LEU A 54 -5.14 -14.65 -8.55
C LEU A 54 -4.26 -15.31 -9.61
N ILE A 55 -2.97 -15.42 -9.32
CA ILE A 55 -2.05 -16.21 -10.12
C ILE A 55 -1.82 -17.57 -9.45
N ARG A 56 -1.87 -18.62 -10.26
CA ARG A 56 -1.61 -20.01 -9.86
C ARG A 56 -0.12 -20.34 -9.97
N LYS A 57 0.28 -21.45 -9.35
CA LYS A 57 1.66 -21.98 -9.46
C LYS A 57 2.08 -22.34 -10.88
N ASP A 58 1.13 -22.71 -11.73
CA ASP A 58 1.36 -23.05 -13.14
C ASP A 58 1.42 -21.81 -14.06
N GLY A 59 1.37 -20.60 -13.46
CA GLY A 59 1.41 -19.34 -14.18
C GLY A 59 0.06 -18.89 -14.77
N LYS A 60 -1.01 -19.68 -14.60
CA LYS A 60 -2.35 -19.31 -15.07
C LYS A 60 -3.06 -18.43 -14.06
N TYR A 61 -4.09 -17.72 -14.53
CA TYR A 61 -4.87 -16.76 -13.74
C TYR A 61 -6.28 -17.28 -13.51
N VAL A 62 -6.81 -17.03 -12.33
CA VAL A 62 -8.21 -17.26 -11.99
C VAL A 62 -8.77 -16.01 -11.32
N ALA A 63 -10.05 -15.78 -11.47
CA ALA A 63 -10.75 -14.72 -10.76
C ALA A 63 -11.65 -15.31 -9.66
N THR A 64 -11.76 -14.62 -8.54
CA THR A 64 -12.85 -14.89 -7.60
C THR A 64 -14.18 -14.45 -8.23
N GLU A 65 -15.31 -15.13 -7.91
CA GLU A 65 -16.63 -14.63 -8.31
C GLU A 65 -16.87 -13.25 -7.66
N PRO A 66 -17.59 -12.34 -8.37
CA PRO A 66 -17.82 -10.99 -7.87
C PRO A 66 -18.68 -10.97 -6.59
N MET A 67 -18.12 -10.41 -5.54
CA MET A 67 -18.84 -10.14 -4.30
C MET A 67 -19.44 -8.73 -4.32
N SER A 68 -20.60 -8.57 -3.68
CA SER A 68 -21.24 -7.27 -3.54
C SER A 68 -20.58 -6.44 -2.43
N GLY A 69 -20.22 -5.22 -2.76
CA GLY A 69 -19.82 -4.18 -1.82
C GLY A 69 -21.02 -3.31 -1.39
N SER A 70 -20.71 -2.12 -0.90
CA SER A 70 -21.70 -1.07 -0.66
C SER A 70 -22.02 -0.30 -1.96
N GLN A 71 -22.92 0.68 -1.85
CA GLN A 71 -23.22 1.57 -2.97
C GLN A 71 -22.03 2.46 -3.40
N PHE A 72 -21.03 2.64 -2.55
CA PHE A 72 -19.93 3.59 -2.77
C PHE A 72 -18.55 3.00 -2.51
N SER A 73 -18.46 1.72 -2.18
CA SER A 73 -17.16 1.10 -1.87
C SER A 73 -17.23 -0.42 -1.92
N PHE A 74 -16.13 -1.01 -2.34
CA PHE A 74 -15.85 -2.42 -2.20
C PHE A 74 -14.65 -2.61 -1.24
N ASP A 75 -14.81 -3.48 -0.22
CA ASP A 75 -13.71 -3.81 0.68
C ASP A 75 -13.06 -5.15 0.27
N PRO A 76 -11.87 -5.14 -0.34
CA PRO A 76 -11.16 -6.35 -0.72
C PRO A 76 -10.87 -7.29 0.46
N ASN A 77 -10.84 -6.75 1.68
CA ASN A 77 -10.58 -7.54 2.88
C ASN A 77 -11.72 -8.51 3.24
N GLU A 78 -12.89 -8.36 2.63
CA GLU A 78 -14.06 -9.20 2.87
C GLU A 78 -14.15 -10.39 1.91
N VAL A 79 -13.29 -10.48 0.90
CA VAL A 79 -13.35 -11.51 -0.15
C VAL A 79 -12.98 -12.89 0.39
N PHE A 80 -12.00 -12.98 1.26
CA PHE A 80 -11.50 -14.26 1.74
C PHE A 80 -11.78 -14.45 3.24
N PRO A 81 -12.08 -15.67 3.67
CA PRO A 81 -12.25 -16.01 5.07
C PRO A 81 -10.94 -15.76 5.83
N ARG A 82 -11.07 -15.60 7.15
CA ARG A 82 -9.93 -15.41 8.05
C ARG A 82 -9.89 -16.56 9.06
N ASN A 83 -8.68 -16.90 9.47
CA ASN A 83 -8.48 -17.79 10.59
C ASN A 83 -8.97 -17.10 11.87
N ASP A 84 -9.91 -17.72 12.59
CA ASP A 84 -10.52 -17.14 13.79
C ASP A 84 -9.52 -16.97 14.95
N GLN A 85 -8.47 -17.77 14.99
CA GLN A 85 -7.49 -17.76 16.09
C GLN A 85 -6.39 -16.74 15.85
N GLU A 86 -5.90 -16.61 14.63
CA GLU A 86 -4.72 -15.82 14.27
C GLU A 86 -5.04 -14.62 13.39
N GLY A 87 -6.27 -14.53 12.86
CA GLY A 87 -6.78 -13.40 12.09
C GLY A 87 -6.14 -13.22 10.70
N TYR A 88 -5.31 -14.15 10.24
CA TYR A 88 -4.76 -14.06 8.89
C TYR A 88 -5.75 -14.55 7.83
N VAL A 89 -5.58 -14.05 6.64
CA VAL A 89 -6.44 -14.37 5.49
C VAL A 89 -6.14 -15.76 4.96
N LEU A 90 -7.20 -16.55 4.78
CA LEU A 90 -7.11 -17.87 4.15
C LEU A 90 -7.25 -17.73 2.64
N TYR A 91 -6.24 -18.20 1.93
CA TYR A 91 -6.21 -18.20 0.46
C TYR A 91 -6.54 -19.56 -0.13
N PRO A 92 -7.09 -19.59 -1.34
CA PRO A 92 -7.17 -20.84 -2.11
C PRO A 92 -5.78 -21.46 -2.27
N GLN A 93 -5.69 -22.76 -2.06
CA GLN A 93 -4.40 -23.46 -2.13
C GLN A 93 -3.75 -23.30 -3.51
N GLY A 94 -2.47 -22.96 -3.54
CA GLY A 94 -1.70 -22.85 -4.77
C GLY A 94 -1.92 -21.55 -5.56
N HIS A 95 -2.56 -20.55 -4.96
CA HIS A 95 -2.83 -19.25 -5.58
C HIS A 95 -2.12 -18.11 -4.83
N ASP A 96 -1.80 -17.05 -5.56
CA ASP A 96 -1.26 -15.80 -5.06
C ASP A 96 -2.02 -14.62 -5.63
N ASP A 97 -1.98 -13.44 -4.98
CA ASP A 97 -2.61 -12.24 -5.51
C ASP A 97 -1.90 -11.75 -6.77
N TYR A 98 -2.69 -11.25 -7.71
CA TYR A 98 -2.18 -10.55 -8.88
C TYR A 98 -2.79 -9.16 -9.02
N ALA A 99 -4.12 -9.06 -8.94
CA ALA A 99 -4.83 -7.79 -9.07
C ALA A 99 -6.12 -7.78 -8.25
N VAL A 100 -6.55 -6.58 -7.86
CA VAL A 100 -7.93 -6.33 -7.41
C VAL A 100 -8.75 -5.92 -8.62
N TYR A 101 -10.01 -6.36 -8.69
CA TYR A 101 -10.99 -5.81 -9.61
C TYR A 101 -12.21 -5.31 -8.86
N HIS A 102 -12.83 -4.25 -9.37
CA HIS A 102 -14.12 -3.77 -8.88
C HIS A 102 -14.93 -3.10 -9.99
N SER A 103 -16.19 -2.85 -9.71
CA SER A 103 -17.09 -2.10 -10.60
C SER A 103 -17.54 -0.82 -9.93
N HIS A 104 -17.82 0.19 -10.73
CA HIS A 104 -18.56 1.35 -10.26
C HIS A 104 -20.07 1.24 -10.59
N PRO A 105 -20.92 1.79 -9.73
CA PRO A 105 -22.37 1.83 -9.97
C PRO A 105 -22.72 2.91 -10.99
N SER A 106 -23.95 2.77 -11.59
CA SER A 106 -24.54 3.78 -12.48
C SER A 106 -25.24 4.89 -11.69
N LEU A 107 -24.62 5.41 -10.67
CA LEU A 107 -25.19 6.52 -9.91
C LEU A 107 -24.97 7.83 -10.67
N GLU A 108 -25.89 8.78 -10.52
CA GLU A 108 -25.62 10.16 -10.86
C GLU A 108 -24.53 10.69 -9.94
N ALA A 109 -23.27 10.40 -10.31
CA ALA A 109 -22.10 10.82 -9.57
C ALA A 109 -21.53 12.08 -10.23
N GLY A 110 -21.11 13.00 -9.39
CA GLY A 110 -20.41 14.19 -9.85
C GLY A 110 -21.09 15.50 -9.43
N LEU A 111 -20.38 16.58 -9.68
CA LEU A 111 -20.87 17.90 -9.37
C LEU A 111 -21.79 18.39 -10.50
N SER A 112 -22.85 19.12 -10.15
CA SER A 112 -23.77 19.71 -11.12
C SER A 112 -23.07 20.68 -12.08
N GLU A 113 -21.98 21.28 -11.63
CA GLU A 113 -21.14 22.23 -12.37
C GLU A 113 -20.25 21.56 -13.44
N TRP A 114 -20.06 20.26 -13.37
CA TRP A 114 -19.33 19.54 -14.41
C TRP A 114 -20.14 19.48 -15.69
N THR A 115 -19.45 19.48 -16.83
CA THR A 115 -20.09 19.22 -18.12
C THR A 115 -20.66 17.80 -18.16
N GLU A 116 -21.62 17.54 -19.05
CA GLU A 116 -22.19 16.20 -19.23
C GLU A 116 -21.09 15.16 -19.53
N SER A 117 -20.12 15.52 -20.36
CA SER A 117 -18.98 14.65 -20.69
C SER A 117 -18.17 14.30 -19.43
N GLU A 118 -17.86 15.25 -18.58
CA GLU A 118 -17.09 15.02 -17.35
C GLU A 118 -17.87 14.17 -16.33
N ARG A 119 -19.19 14.34 -16.26
CA ARG A 119 -20.05 13.48 -15.42
C ARG A 119 -20.08 12.04 -15.90
N VAL A 120 -19.99 11.81 -17.22
CA VAL A 120 -19.87 10.45 -17.78
C VAL A 120 -18.49 9.85 -17.50
N ILE A 121 -17.42 10.66 -17.56
CA ILE A 121 -16.05 10.17 -17.32
C ILE A 121 -15.88 9.69 -15.88
N TYR A 122 -16.42 10.42 -14.92
CA TYR A 122 -16.18 10.20 -13.49
C TYR A 122 -16.48 8.75 -13.01
N PRO A 123 -17.69 8.20 -13.22
CA PRO A 123 -17.99 6.82 -12.81
C PRO A 123 -17.29 5.75 -13.66
N ASN A 124 -16.73 6.11 -14.80
CA ASN A 124 -16.06 5.20 -15.73
C ASN A 124 -14.52 5.26 -15.64
N SER A 125 -13.99 5.94 -14.62
CA SER A 125 -12.56 6.08 -14.37
C SER A 125 -12.22 5.79 -12.90
N PHE A 126 -10.95 5.46 -12.64
CA PHE A 126 -10.47 5.26 -11.27
C PHE A 126 -10.64 6.54 -10.45
N SER A 127 -11.26 6.41 -9.29
CA SER A 127 -11.35 7.49 -8.31
C SER A 127 -10.00 7.77 -7.65
N ALA A 128 -9.88 8.88 -6.93
CA ALA A 128 -8.69 9.16 -6.13
C ALA A 128 -8.41 8.06 -5.08
N GLY A 129 -9.48 7.41 -4.55
CA GLY A 129 -9.37 6.28 -3.64
C GLY A 129 -8.80 5.03 -4.29
N ASP A 130 -9.26 4.72 -5.49
CA ASP A 130 -8.79 3.56 -6.25
C ASP A 130 -7.33 3.73 -6.66
N ILE A 131 -6.96 4.94 -7.12
CA ILE A 131 -5.58 5.26 -7.48
C ILE A 131 -4.68 5.16 -6.26
N TYR A 132 -5.12 5.69 -5.11
CA TYR A 132 -4.40 5.53 -3.86
C TYR A 132 -4.21 4.05 -3.53
N ALA A 133 -5.29 3.26 -3.55
CA ALA A 133 -5.26 1.85 -3.17
C ALA A 133 -4.32 1.03 -4.04
N VAL A 134 -4.40 1.15 -5.37
CA VAL A 134 -3.56 0.35 -6.28
C VAL A 134 -2.08 0.71 -6.17
N ILE A 135 -1.74 1.98 -5.93
CA ILE A 135 -0.33 2.38 -5.77
C ILE A 135 0.17 2.00 -4.35
N ASP A 136 -0.65 2.10 -3.32
CA ASP A 136 -0.28 1.69 -1.95
C ASP A 136 -0.07 0.17 -1.87
N ASP A 137 -0.89 -0.60 -2.59
CA ASP A 137 -0.86 -2.08 -2.60
C ASP A 137 0.06 -2.69 -3.67
N GLN A 138 0.82 -1.88 -4.38
CA GLN A 138 1.65 -2.28 -5.54
C GLN A 138 2.56 -3.50 -5.32
N GLU A 139 2.86 -3.80 -4.06
CA GLU A 139 3.73 -4.91 -3.68
C GLU A 139 3.00 -6.27 -3.70
N ILE A 140 1.69 -6.23 -3.53
CA ILE A 140 0.84 -7.41 -3.44
C ILE A 140 0.01 -7.54 -4.72
N CYS A 141 -0.62 -6.43 -5.13
CA CYS A 141 -1.47 -6.34 -6.30
C CYS A 141 -0.93 -5.26 -7.24
N PRO A 142 0.00 -5.59 -8.15
CA PRO A 142 0.60 -4.60 -9.04
C PRO A 142 -0.36 -4.03 -10.08
N ALA A 143 -1.57 -4.53 -10.16
CA ALA A 143 -2.59 -4.05 -11.08
C ALA A 143 -3.97 -3.96 -10.42
N SER A 144 -4.82 -3.10 -10.97
CA SER A 144 -6.23 -3.02 -10.64
C SER A 144 -7.05 -2.92 -11.92
N TYR A 145 -8.24 -3.54 -11.90
CA TYR A 145 -9.20 -3.48 -13.00
C TYR A 145 -10.48 -2.79 -12.52
N LEU A 146 -11.00 -1.90 -13.36
CA LEU A 146 -12.27 -1.23 -13.13
C LEU A 146 -13.26 -1.56 -14.25
N SER A 147 -14.40 -2.12 -13.86
CA SER A 147 -15.54 -2.35 -14.73
C SER A 147 -16.47 -1.14 -14.67
N GLY A 148 -16.42 -0.31 -15.70
CA GLY A 148 -17.22 0.91 -15.81
C GLY A 148 -18.69 0.64 -16.14
N PRO A 149 -19.63 1.51 -15.71
CA PRO A 149 -21.04 1.41 -16.04
C PRO A 149 -21.35 1.61 -17.53
N ASP A 150 -20.44 2.19 -18.31
CA ASP A 150 -20.55 2.32 -19.77
C ASP A 150 -20.21 1.03 -20.55
N GLY A 151 -19.91 -0.06 -19.81
CA GLY A 151 -19.51 -1.34 -20.38
C GLY A 151 -18.00 -1.47 -20.64
N SER A 152 -17.21 -0.49 -20.24
CA SER A 152 -15.76 -0.58 -20.35
C SER A 152 -15.15 -1.45 -19.26
N LEU A 153 -13.98 -2.03 -19.58
CA LEU A 153 -13.07 -2.59 -18.62
C LEU A 153 -11.71 -1.92 -18.81
N ILE A 154 -11.24 -1.20 -17.81
CA ILE A 154 -9.93 -0.56 -17.83
C ILE A 154 -9.02 -1.19 -16.79
N LYS A 155 -7.72 -1.14 -17.06
CA LYS A 155 -6.67 -1.67 -16.19
C LYS A 155 -5.64 -0.60 -15.91
N TYR A 156 -5.22 -0.49 -14.65
CA TYR A 156 -4.03 0.25 -14.27
C TYR A 156 -2.98 -0.70 -13.71
N THR A 157 -1.78 -0.64 -14.28
CA THR A 157 -0.61 -1.36 -13.77
C THR A 157 0.41 -0.34 -13.29
N VAL A 158 0.85 -0.50 -12.04
CA VAL A 158 1.81 0.43 -11.42
C VAL A 158 3.13 0.45 -12.17
N SER A 159 3.68 1.64 -12.32
CA SER A 159 4.93 1.88 -13.05
C SER A 159 6.13 2.10 -12.13
N ARG A 160 5.88 2.44 -10.87
CA ARG A 160 6.89 2.87 -9.88
C ARG A 160 7.71 4.09 -10.33
N SER A 161 7.20 4.83 -11.29
CA SER A 161 7.85 6.01 -11.85
C SER A 161 7.84 7.20 -10.87
N ALA A 162 8.71 8.18 -11.10
CA ALA A 162 8.67 9.43 -10.35
C ALA A 162 7.35 10.20 -10.55
N ALA A 163 6.71 10.04 -11.71
CA ALA A 163 5.40 10.64 -11.99
C ALA A 163 4.30 9.97 -11.14
N GLU A 164 4.33 8.64 -11.02
CA GLU A 164 3.40 7.90 -10.17
C GLU A 164 3.58 8.24 -8.68
N LYS A 165 4.82 8.36 -8.21
CA LYS A 165 5.12 8.84 -6.86
C LYS A 165 4.55 10.24 -6.58
N ARG A 166 4.62 11.14 -7.56
CA ARG A 166 3.97 12.47 -7.46
C ARG A 166 2.44 12.37 -7.43
N LEU A 167 1.85 11.51 -8.27
CA LEU A 167 0.41 11.28 -8.30
C LEU A 167 -0.08 10.72 -6.97
N PHE A 168 0.62 9.72 -6.41
CA PHE A 168 0.28 9.14 -5.11
C PHE A 168 0.16 10.20 -4.00
N ARG A 169 1.14 11.10 -3.90
CA ARG A 169 1.08 12.20 -2.92
C ARG A 169 -0.16 13.10 -3.09
N ARG A 170 -0.66 13.24 -4.30
CA ARG A 170 -1.84 14.07 -4.61
C ARG A 170 -3.16 13.35 -4.35
N VAL A 171 -3.19 12.01 -4.45
CA VAL A 171 -4.39 11.19 -4.17
C VAL A 171 -4.44 10.69 -2.73
N ALA A 172 -3.33 10.68 -2.02
CA ALA A 172 -3.28 10.43 -0.59
C ALA A 172 -3.98 11.55 0.18
N GLY A 173 -4.64 11.18 1.27
CA GLY A 173 -5.10 12.14 2.29
C GLY A 173 -3.91 12.81 3.00
N PRO A 174 -4.17 13.65 4.00
CA PRO A 174 -3.12 14.27 4.79
C PRO A 174 -2.28 13.20 5.52
N PRO A 175 -1.05 13.51 5.94
CA PRO A 175 -0.17 12.54 6.63
C PRO A 175 -0.81 11.88 7.85
N SER A 176 -1.72 12.57 8.53
CA SER A 176 -2.51 12.03 9.64
C SER A 176 -3.55 10.98 9.23
N SER A 177 -3.96 10.97 7.97
CA SER A 177 -4.99 10.07 7.43
C SER A 177 -4.78 9.83 5.93
N PRO A 178 -3.66 9.22 5.53
CA PRO A 178 -3.27 9.13 4.12
C PRO A 178 -4.26 8.32 3.28
N HIS A 179 -4.97 7.36 3.88
CA HIS A 179 -5.99 6.53 3.23
C HIS A 179 -7.34 7.24 3.04
N VAL A 180 -7.54 8.43 3.62
CA VAL A 180 -8.77 9.21 3.45
C VAL A 180 -8.66 10.06 2.19
N SER A 181 -8.89 9.44 1.04
CA SER A 181 -8.76 10.06 -0.29
C SER A 181 -9.67 11.28 -0.50
N THR A 182 -10.79 11.37 0.24
CA THR A 182 -11.68 12.53 0.23
C THR A 182 -11.02 13.81 0.77
N LEU A 183 -9.93 13.68 1.54
CA LEU A 183 -9.11 14.80 2.02
C LEU A 183 -7.92 15.09 1.10
N SER A 184 -7.74 14.34 0.03
CA SER A 184 -6.61 14.46 -0.90
C SER A 184 -6.66 15.76 -1.72
N GLN A 185 -5.52 16.12 -2.27
CA GLN A 185 -5.42 17.28 -3.16
C GLN A 185 -6.25 17.08 -4.44
N VAL A 186 -6.26 15.88 -5.01
CA VAL A 186 -7.05 15.55 -6.21
C VAL A 186 -8.53 15.68 -5.93
N HIS A 187 -9.02 15.11 -4.82
CA HIS A 187 -10.44 15.22 -4.47
C HIS A 187 -10.85 16.68 -4.25
N LYS A 188 -10.09 17.46 -3.50
CA LYS A 188 -10.34 18.89 -3.29
C LYS A 188 -10.30 19.68 -4.61
N ALA A 189 -9.39 19.33 -5.51
CA ALA A 189 -9.29 19.99 -6.80
C ALA A 189 -10.49 19.68 -7.72
N LEU A 190 -11.04 18.47 -7.65
CA LEU A 190 -12.30 18.11 -8.31
C LEU A 190 -13.49 18.89 -7.72
N GLN A 191 -13.55 19.02 -6.39
CA GLN A 191 -14.62 19.73 -5.68
C GLN A 191 -14.63 21.24 -6.01
N ASN A 192 -13.46 21.85 -6.14
CA ASN A 192 -13.34 23.28 -6.44
C ASN A 192 -13.16 23.60 -7.94
N LEU A 193 -13.37 22.61 -8.80
CA LEU A 193 -13.33 22.71 -10.27
C LEU A 193 -11.94 23.10 -10.85
N THR A 194 -10.86 22.94 -10.09
CA THR A 194 -9.49 23.18 -10.59
C THR A 194 -8.90 21.96 -11.29
N LEU A 195 -9.53 20.79 -11.14
CA LEU A 195 -9.34 19.58 -11.95
C LEU A 195 -10.70 19.07 -12.40
N MET A 196 -10.71 18.46 -13.57
CA MET A 196 -11.85 17.72 -14.10
C MET A 196 -11.57 16.21 -14.07
N PRO A 197 -12.58 15.34 -14.07
CA PRO A 197 -12.40 13.89 -14.19
C PRO A 197 -11.46 13.48 -15.33
N SER A 198 -11.56 14.11 -16.49
CA SER A 198 -10.65 13.87 -17.61
C SER A 198 -9.20 14.22 -17.31
N ASP A 199 -8.94 15.23 -16.46
CA ASP A 199 -7.58 15.55 -16.00
C ASP A 199 -7.01 14.44 -15.12
N VAL A 200 -7.84 13.83 -14.28
CA VAL A 200 -7.43 12.69 -13.44
C VAL A 200 -7.04 11.50 -14.31
N VAL A 201 -7.82 11.21 -15.35
CA VAL A 201 -7.46 10.15 -16.33
C VAL A 201 -6.10 10.44 -16.97
N ARG A 202 -5.86 11.67 -17.41
CA ARG A 202 -4.56 12.08 -18.00
C ARG A 202 -3.41 11.99 -17.03
N LEU A 203 -3.62 12.39 -15.76
CA LEU A 203 -2.63 12.27 -14.70
C LEU A 203 -2.27 10.80 -14.45
N LEU A 204 -3.27 9.92 -14.40
CA LEU A 204 -3.07 8.50 -14.19
C LEU A 204 -2.34 7.86 -15.39
N ALA A 205 -2.77 8.15 -16.61
CA ALA A 205 -2.14 7.67 -17.84
C ALA A 205 -0.69 8.15 -17.99
N GLY A 206 -0.39 9.37 -17.52
CA GLY A 206 0.97 9.93 -17.51
C GLY A 206 1.85 9.41 -16.36
N ALA A 207 1.26 8.82 -15.35
CA ALA A 207 1.98 8.30 -14.18
C ALA A 207 2.34 6.83 -14.32
N GLY A 208 1.46 6.01 -14.92
CA GLY A 208 1.65 4.58 -15.02
C GLY A 208 1.06 3.98 -16.32
N ASN A 209 0.76 2.70 -16.28
CA ASN A 209 0.22 2.00 -17.45
C ASN A 209 -1.29 1.87 -17.30
N LEU A 210 -2.02 2.86 -17.82
CA LEU A 210 -3.47 2.79 -17.97
C LEU A 210 -3.81 2.18 -19.33
N GLU A 211 -4.67 1.17 -19.36
CA GLU A 211 -5.05 0.43 -20.56
C GLU A 211 -6.57 0.20 -20.61
N VAL A 212 -7.13 0.25 -21.80
CA VAL A 212 -8.49 -0.20 -22.09
C VAL A 212 -8.45 -1.67 -22.46
N VAL A 213 -9.06 -2.52 -21.66
CA VAL A 213 -9.13 -3.98 -21.88
C VAL A 213 -10.40 -4.33 -22.68
N VAL A 214 -11.54 -3.75 -22.29
CA VAL A 214 -12.81 -3.83 -23.06
C VAL A 214 -13.19 -2.43 -23.49
N PRO A 215 -13.28 -2.16 -24.79
CA PRO A 215 -13.60 -0.84 -25.30
C PRO A 215 -15.05 -0.44 -25.01
N SER A 216 -15.27 0.86 -24.94
CA SER A 216 -16.59 1.47 -24.88
C SER A 216 -16.67 2.70 -25.76
N ARG A 217 -17.86 3.33 -25.82
CA ARG A 217 -18.02 4.58 -26.52
C ARG A 217 -17.18 5.71 -25.91
N LEU A 218 -16.97 5.70 -24.60
CA LEU A 218 -16.16 6.70 -23.89
C LEU A 218 -14.67 6.51 -24.14
N TRP A 219 -14.19 5.28 -24.02
CA TRP A 219 -12.76 4.97 -24.05
C TRP A 219 -12.19 4.74 -25.44
N GLY A 220 -13.05 4.47 -26.41
CA GLY A 220 -12.62 4.15 -27.76
C GLY A 220 -12.06 2.72 -27.87
N ARG A 221 -10.87 2.56 -28.45
CA ARG A 221 -10.27 1.25 -28.73
C ARG A 221 -9.54 0.66 -27.52
N ALA A 222 -9.44 -0.67 -27.50
CA ALA A 222 -8.58 -1.35 -26.56
C ALA A 222 -7.09 -0.99 -26.76
N GLY A 223 -6.33 -0.96 -25.68
CA GLY A 223 -4.91 -0.65 -25.66
C GLY A 223 -4.54 0.46 -24.69
N LYS A 224 -3.30 0.90 -24.76
CA LYS A 224 -2.73 1.91 -23.85
C LYS A 224 -3.41 3.26 -24.00
N VAL A 225 -3.74 3.86 -22.85
CA VAL A 225 -4.24 5.23 -22.75
C VAL A 225 -3.05 6.19 -22.63
N SER A 226 -3.02 7.23 -23.45
CA SER A 226 -1.95 8.23 -23.43
C SER A 226 -2.25 9.37 -22.45
N ALA A 227 -1.20 10.10 -22.05
CA ALA A 227 -1.32 11.24 -21.14
C ALA A 227 -2.08 12.46 -21.75
N ASP A 228 -2.31 12.47 -23.03
CA ASP A 228 -3.13 13.44 -23.76
C ASP A 228 -4.52 12.92 -24.12
N TRP A 229 -4.94 11.83 -23.45
CA TRP A 229 -6.24 11.20 -23.68
C TRP A 229 -7.41 12.21 -23.65
N ARG A 230 -8.34 11.98 -24.56
CA ARG A 230 -9.64 12.67 -24.63
C ARG A 230 -10.75 11.65 -24.83
N PRO A 231 -11.97 11.89 -24.34
CA PRO A 231 -13.08 10.99 -24.56
C PRO A 231 -13.38 10.82 -26.05
N PHE A 232 -13.69 9.61 -26.46
CA PHE A 232 -14.17 9.35 -27.81
C PHE A 232 -15.61 9.93 -27.98
N PRO A 233 -16.00 10.59 -29.07
CA PRO A 233 -15.32 10.67 -30.36
C PRO A 233 -14.37 11.87 -30.53
N GLU A 234 -14.05 12.63 -29.52
CA GLU A 234 -13.11 13.76 -29.59
C GLU A 234 -11.66 13.33 -29.87
N GLN A 235 -11.40 12.03 -29.86
CA GLN A 235 -10.11 11.47 -30.23
C GLN A 235 -9.91 11.57 -31.76
N VAL A 236 -8.78 12.12 -32.17
CA VAL A 236 -8.35 12.08 -33.56
C VAL A 236 -8.32 10.65 -34.09
N ALA A 237 -8.79 10.38 -35.27
CA ALA A 237 -8.85 9.05 -35.89
C ALA A 237 -7.53 8.29 -35.67
N PRO A 238 -7.56 7.08 -35.07
CA PRO A 238 -6.37 6.42 -34.64
C PRO A 238 -5.53 5.93 -35.81
N VAL A 239 -4.23 6.17 -35.72
CA VAL A 239 -3.25 5.44 -36.51
C VAL A 239 -3.42 3.94 -36.22
N ALA A 240 -3.53 3.11 -37.27
CA ALA A 240 -3.72 1.68 -37.15
C ALA A 240 -2.70 1.09 -36.16
N PRO A 241 -3.13 0.27 -35.22
CA PRO A 241 -2.21 -0.28 -34.23
C PRO A 241 -1.15 -1.13 -34.95
N LYS A 242 0.12 -0.78 -34.76
CA LYS A 242 1.18 -1.76 -34.94
C LYS A 242 0.87 -2.92 -33.99
N ALA A 243 0.95 -4.15 -34.52
CA ALA A 243 0.76 -5.36 -33.71
C ALA A 243 1.52 -5.20 -32.39
N ILE A 244 0.77 -5.16 -31.29
CA ILE A 244 1.37 -5.10 -29.97
C ILE A 244 1.93 -6.48 -29.74
N ILE A 245 3.23 -6.60 -29.87
CA ILE A 245 3.97 -7.70 -29.23
C ILE A 245 3.61 -7.53 -27.74
N PRO A 246 3.09 -8.56 -27.04
CA PRO A 246 2.84 -8.44 -25.62
C PRO A 246 4.15 -7.98 -25.00
N ALA A 247 4.16 -6.78 -24.51
CA ALA A 247 5.27 -6.31 -23.71
C ALA A 247 5.30 -7.23 -22.50
N VAL A 248 6.21 -8.21 -22.52
CA VAL A 248 6.71 -8.76 -21.27
C VAL A 248 6.98 -7.52 -20.43
N CYS A 249 6.34 -7.40 -19.27
CA CYS A 249 6.66 -6.34 -18.33
C CYS A 249 8.12 -6.52 -17.92
N GLU A 250 9.01 -6.03 -18.77
CA GLU A 250 10.39 -5.84 -18.36
C GLU A 250 10.32 -4.75 -17.28
N PRO A 251 10.87 -5.01 -16.09
CA PRO A 251 10.97 -3.99 -15.08
C PRO A 251 11.74 -2.81 -15.69
N VAL A 252 11.09 -1.67 -15.82
CA VAL A 252 11.62 -0.42 -16.42
C VAL A 252 12.76 0.19 -15.57
N TRP A 253 13.32 -0.58 -14.68
CA TRP A 253 14.42 -0.16 -13.82
C TRP A 253 15.67 -0.93 -14.21
N PRO A 254 16.72 -0.24 -14.68
CA PRO A 254 18.03 -0.86 -14.62
C PRO A 254 18.26 -1.24 -13.16
N PRO A 255 18.65 -2.49 -12.85
CA PRO A 255 18.94 -2.89 -11.49
C PRO A 255 20.07 -1.99 -10.98
N LYS A 256 19.70 -1.02 -10.13
CA LYS A 256 20.71 -0.26 -9.40
C LYS A 256 21.30 -1.25 -8.41
N ALA A 257 22.58 -1.56 -8.58
CA ALA A 257 23.25 -2.48 -7.66
C ALA A 257 22.98 -2.03 -6.22
N LEU A 258 22.43 -2.93 -5.41
CA LEU A 258 22.14 -2.64 -4.01
C LEU A 258 23.47 -2.30 -3.31
N SER A 259 23.57 -1.08 -2.82
CA SER A 259 24.70 -0.67 -2.01
C SER A 259 24.49 -1.15 -0.58
N LEU A 260 25.43 -1.93 -0.08
CA LEU A 260 25.40 -2.47 1.28
C LEU A 260 26.52 -1.84 2.11
N SER A 261 26.23 -1.63 3.39
CA SER A 261 27.25 -1.27 4.37
C SER A 261 28.30 -2.39 4.57
N ALA A 262 29.34 -2.09 5.32
CA ALA A 262 30.17 -3.11 5.97
C ALA A 262 29.32 -3.98 6.91
N GLU A 263 29.89 -5.09 7.36
CA GLU A 263 29.25 -5.97 8.35
C GLU A 263 29.39 -5.42 9.77
N PHE A 264 28.33 -5.59 10.57
CA PHE A 264 28.28 -5.24 11.99
C PHE A 264 27.92 -6.48 12.80
N THR A 265 28.45 -6.55 14.01
CA THR A 265 28.15 -7.65 14.96
C THR A 265 26.83 -7.45 15.71
N SER A 266 26.25 -6.25 15.68
CA SER A 266 24.97 -5.97 16.29
C SER A 266 24.05 -5.15 15.36
N ALA A 267 22.74 -5.38 15.51
CA ALA A 267 21.72 -4.62 14.81
C ALA A 267 21.77 -3.11 15.15
N ASP A 268 22.05 -2.80 16.42
CA ASP A 268 22.13 -1.43 16.92
C ASP A 268 23.31 -0.65 16.32
N ASP A 269 24.46 -1.30 16.10
CA ASP A 269 25.61 -0.63 15.44
C ASP A 269 25.35 -0.40 13.96
N ALA A 270 24.69 -1.34 13.30
CA ALA A 270 24.22 -1.17 11.94
C ALA A 270 23.22 0.01 11.85
N ALA A 271 22.30 0.12 12.80
CA ALA A 271 21.33 1.23 12.87
C ALA A 271 22.03 2.58 13.15
N ARG A 272 23.03 2.62 14.04
CA ARG A 272 23.86 3.83 14.26
C ARG A 272 24.60 4.24 12.99
N TYR A 273 25.08 3.29 12.22
CA TYR A 273 25.67 3.57 10.92
C TYR A 273 24.65 4.22 9.98
N ALA A 274 23.45 3.63 9.85
CA ALA A 274 22.38 4.19 9.04
C ALA A 274 22.00 5.61 9.47
N HIS A 275 21.86 5.85 10.76
CA HIS A 275 21.56 7.15 11.35
C HIS A 275 22.61 8.21 10.95
N ARG A 276 23.91 7.87 11.05
CA ARG A 276 24.98 8.77 10.59
C ARG A 276 24.93 9.05 9.09
N ARG A 277 24.54 8.06 8.29
CA ARG A 277 24.37 8.22 6.83
C ARG A 277 23.18 9.10 6.47
N ILE A 278 22.10 9.03 7.25
CA ILE A 278 20.95 9.93 7.14
C ILE A 278 21.38 11.36 7.45
N GLY A 279 22.09 11.55 8.56
CA GLY A 279 22.60 12.85 8.99
C GLY A 279 21.49 13.90 9.11
N THR A 280 21.80 15.11 8.69
CA THR A 280 20.88 16.27 8.72
C THR A 280 19.95 16.37 7.52
N ARG A 281 19.76 15.29 6.76
CA ARG A 281 18.87 15.26 5.58
C ARG A 281 17.41 15.21 6.00
N ILE A 282 16.97 16.27 6.65
CA ILE A 282 15.63 16.39 7.27
C ILE A 282 14.51 16.71 6.28
N HIS A 283 14.81 16.93 5.00
CA HIS A 283 13.83 17.36 4.01
C HIS A 283 13.19 16.20 3.23
N SER A 284 13.69 14.97 3.41
CA SER A 284 13.20 13.79 2.71
C SER A 284 13.10 12.63 3.69
N GLN A 285 12.03 11.85 3.57
CA GLN A 285 11.96 10.59 4.27
C GLN A 285 13.00 9.62 3.70
N ILE A 286 13.78 9.01 4.55
CA ILE A 286 14.80 8.04 4.18
C ILE A 286 14.40 6.69 4.77
N ILE A 287 14.50 5.65 3.97
CA ILE A 287 14.13 4.28 4.33
C ILE A 287 15.24 3.35 3.92
N GLY A 288 15.42 2.30 4.68
CA GLY A 288 16.27 1.17 4.31
C GLY A 288 16.01 -0.04 5.19
N PHE A 289 16.67 -1.13 4.87
CA PHE A 289 16.50 -2.39 5.55
C PHE A 289 17.77 -2.80 6.27
N LEU A 290 17.57 -3.37 7.44
CA LEU A 290 18.57 -4.11 8.17
C LEU A 290 18.52 -5.57 7.69
N LEU A 291 19.65 -6.07 7.23
CA LEU A 291 19.83 -7.44 6.79
C LEU A 291 20.62 -8.22 7.84
N PHE A 292 20.27 -9.48 8.02
CA PHE A 292 20.95 -10.40 8.93
C PHE A 292 21.38 -11.66 8.20
N ASN A 293 22.63 -12.07 8.43
CA ASN A 293 23.13 -13.35 7.98
C ASN A 293 23.17 -14.29 9.19
N PRO A 294 22.34 -15.35 9.22
CA PRO A 294 22.28 -16.26 10.35
C PRO A 294 23.52 -17.17 10.50
N VAL A 295 24.31 -17.32 9.44
CA VAL A 295 25.52 -18.17 9.46
C VAL A 295 26.68 -17.39 10.10
N SER A 296 26.98 -16.19 9.57
CA SER A 296 28.04 -15.33 10.16
C SER A 296 27.58 -14.56 11.39
N ARG A 297 26.27 -14.51 11.66
CA ARG A 297 25.64 -13.71 12.74
C ARG A 297 25.98 -12.23 12.64
N THR A 298 26.08 -11.72 11.41
CA THR A 298 26.40 -10.34 11.13
C THR A 298 25.21 -9.62 10.50
N HIS A 299 25.19 -8.29 10.70
CA HIS A 299 24.18 -7.40 10.15
C HIS A 299 24.79 -6.51 9.07
N ARG A 300 23.99 -6.13 8.07
CA ARG A 300 24.30 -5.09 7.09
C ARG A 300 23.11 -4.17 6.93
N ILE A 301 23.37 -2.97 6.51
CA ILE A 301 22.36 -2.00 6.09
C ILE A 301 22.31 -1.96 4.57
N ALA A 302 21.13 -2.08 4.00
CA ALA A 302 20.88 -1.54 2.67
C ALA A 302 21.04 -0.01 2.75
N GLU A 303 21.93 0.57 1.91
CA GLU A 303 22.22 2.00 1.97
C GLU A 303 20.93 2.83 1.81
N PRO A 304 20.83 3.95 2.53
CA PRO A 304 19.64 4.77 2.53
C PRO A 304 19.24 5.22 1.13
N ILE A 305 17.98 5.04 0.79
CA ILE A 305 17.38 5.59 -0.42
C ILE A 305 16.62 6.85 -0.03
N LEU A 306 16.94 7.94 -0.72
CA LEU A 306 16.17 9.17 -0.64
C LEU A 306 14.82 8.94 -1.33
N GLU A 307 13.76 8.95 -0.54
CA GLU A 307 12.41 8.95 -1.05
C GLU A 307 11.84 10.37 -0.97
N ASP A 308 11.60 10.99 -2.10
CA ASP A 308 11.02 12.32 -2.23
C ASP A 308 9.60 12.38 -1.64
N GLY A 309 9.51 12.35 -0.30
CA GLY A 309 8.26 12.50 0.44
C GLY A 309 7.24 11.38 0.24
N TYR A 310 7.68 10.17 -0.08
CA TYR A 310 6.81 9.01 -0.28
C TYR A 310 6.80 8.14 0.98
N PRO A 311 5.65 7.97 1.66
CA PRO A 311 5.59 7.22 2.92
C PRO A 311 5.49 5.70 2.72
N VAL A 312 5.93 5.15 1.59
CA VAL A 312 5.80 3.72 1.31
C VAL A 312 7.07 3.00 1.69
N TYR A 313 7.01 2.30 2.81
CA TYR A 313 8.05 1.40 3.29
C TYR A 313 7.98 0.07 2.54
N ALA A 314 8.20 0.09 1.24
CA ALA A 314 8.11 -1.10 0.44
C ALA A 314 9.48 -1.71 0.21
N PRO A 315 9.68 -3.03 0.45
CA PRO A 315 10.94 -3.69 0.14
C PRO A 315 11.40 -3.50 -1.29
N CYS A 316 10.50 -3.39 -2.24
CA CYS A 316 10.88 -3.18 -3.63
C CYS A 316 11.28 -1.74 -3.97
N SER A 317 11.13 -0.78 -3.08
CA SER A 317 11.83 0.50 -3.22
C SER A 317 13.34 0.36 -3.00
N VAL A 318 13.76 -0.66 -2.28
CA VAL A 318 15.15 -0.98 -1.96
C VAL A 318 15.67 -2.16 -2.79
N PHE A 319 14.86 -3.20 -2.93
CA PHE A 319 15.19 -4.41 -3.67
C PHE A 319 14.32 -4.51 -4.92
N HIS A 320 14.92 -4.69 -6.07
CA HIS A 320 14.16 -4.95 -7.29
C HIS A 320 13.57 -6.36 -7.23
N PRO A 321 12.24 -6.49 -7.23
CA PRO A 321 11.63 -7.80 -7.12
C PRO A 321 11.91 -8.65 -8.37
N ASP A 322 12.09 -9.95 -8.15
CA ASP A 322 12.10 -10.93 -9.24
C ASP A 322 10.69 -11.03 -9.89
N ALA A 323 10.56 -11.89 -10.91
CA ALA A 323 9.28 -12.14 -11.59
C ALA A 323 8.16 -12.62 -10.64
N TYR A 324 8.51 -13.02 -9.41
CA TYR A 324 7.58 -13.42 -8.35
C TYR A 324 7.41 -12.34 -7.28
N TYR A 325 7.89 -11.13 -7.55
CA TYR A 325 7.87 -9.99 -6.60
C TYR A 325 8.59 -10.27 -5.26
N ARG A 326 9.59 -11.15 -5.29
CA ARG A 326 10.46 -11.37 -4.12
C ARG A 326 11.66 -10.42 -4.21
N PRO A 327 12.03 -9.75 -3.11
CA PRO A 327 13.23 -8.93 -3.12
C PRO A 327 14.47 -9.82 -3.33
N PRO A 328 15.33 -9.52 -4.31
CA PRO A 328 16.60 -10.23 -4.49
C PRO A 328 17.55 -9.83 -3.37
N LEU A 329 17.53 -10.58 -2.29
CA LEU A 329 18.44 -10.39 -1.18
C LEU A 329 19.83 -10.89 -1.52
N PRO A 330 20.89 -10.30 -0.98
CA PRO A 330 22.23 -10.86 -1.07
C PRO A 330 22.27 -12.27 -0.49
N ASP A 331 23.10 -13.14 -1.07
CA ASP A 331 23.22 -14.54 -0.66
C ASP A 331 23.47 -14.68 0.84
N GLY A 332 22.66 -15.53 1.47
CA GLY A 332 22.75 -15.80 2.91
C GLY A 332 22.14 -14.75 3.82
N TYR A 333 21.60 -13.64 3.27
CA TYR A 333 20.95 -12.60 4.07
C TYR A 333 19.43 -12.72 4.04
N ARG A 334 18.81 -12.30 5.14
CA ARG A 334 17.37 -12.09 5.26
C ARG A 334 17.11 -10.68 5.76
N ILE A 335 15.92 -10.14 5.53
CA ILE A 335 15.50 -8.88 6.12
C ILE A 335 15.17 -9.14 7.59
N ASP A 336 15.84 -8.40 8.47
CA ASP A 336 15.74 -8.55 9.92
C ASP A 336 15.17 -7.30 10.61
N GLY A 337 15.17 -6.17 9.93
CA GLY A 337 14.67 -4.93 10.47
C GLY A 337 14.48 -3.86 9.42
N LEU A 338 13.91 -2.76 9.87
CA LEU A 338 13.65 -1.56 9.10
C LEU A 338 14.27 -0.38 9.81
N TYR A 339 14.88 0.54 9.05
CA TYR A 339 15.26 1.85 9.56
C TYR A 339 14.71 2.94 8.67
N PHE A 340 14.35 4.07 9.27
CA PHE A 340 13.80 5.20 8.53
C PHE A 340 13.95 6.52 9.30
N SER A 341 13.75 7.63 8.59
CA SER A 341 13.63 8.96 9.18
C SER A 341 12.29 9.58 8.86
N SER A 342 11.82 10.50 9.71
CA SER A 342 10.71 11.35 9.34
C SER A 342 11.17 12.38 8.30
N ALA A 343 10.32 12.66 7.31
CA ALA A 343 10.47 13.87 6.54
C ALA A 343 10.08 15.06 7.44
N ASN A 344 10.90 16.08 7.48
CA ASN A 344 10.59 17.34 8.16
C ASN A 344 9.59 18.16 7.32
N LEU A 345 8.57 17.49 6.81
CA LEU A 345 7.43 18.15 6.18
C LEU A 345 6.54 18.65 7.31
N ALA A 346 6.97 19.79 7.91
CA ALA A 346 6.09 20.56 8.74
C ALA A 346 4.88 20.99 7.91
N ALA A 347 3.79 20.27 8.02
CA ALA A 347 2.51 20.92 7.87
C ALA A 347 2.46 21.95 9.01
N GLU A 348 2.31 23.22 8.68
CA GLU A 348 2.12 24.27 9.68
C GLU A 348 1.05 23.81 10.66
N GLY A 349 1.40 23.65 11.94
CA GLY A 349 0.50 23.24 12.99
C GLY A 349 0.62 21.81 13.53
N GLU A 350 1.52 20.95 13.05
CA GLU A 350 1.76 19.66 13.70
C GLU A 350 2.64 19.79 14.96
N PRO A 351 2.25 19.15 16.07
CA PRO A 351 3.04 19.19 17.32
C PRO A 351 4.44 18.62 17.10
N ASP A 352 5.46 19.30 17.64
CA ASP A 352 6.89 18.87 17.55
C ASP A 352 7.15 17.42 17.99
N ALA A 353 6.31 16.88 18.86
CA ALA A 353 6.41 15.52 19.35
C ALA A 353 6.24 14.41 18.28
N ARG A 354 5.53 14.67 17.16
CA ARG A 354 5.42 13.72 16.04
C ARG A 354 6.70 13.62 15.22
N ARG A 355 7.56 14.64 15.28
CA ARG A 355 8.83 14.67 14.58
C ARG A 355 9.91 13.84 15.27
N ALA A 356 9.70 13.58 16.54
CA ALA A 356 10.67 12.94 17.42
C ALA A 356 10.34 11.49 17.75
N PHE A 357 9.25 10.91 17.23
CA PHE A 357 8.82 9.55 17.52
C PHE A 357 8.13 8.87 16.34
N PHE A 358 8.01 7.53 16.42
CA PHE A 358 7.28 6.72 15.45
C PHE A 358 5.85 7.22 15.26
N ALA A 359 5.41 7.28 14.02
CA ALA A 359 3.98 7.40 13.76
C ALA A 359 3.28 6.05 14.07
N PRO A 360 2.00 6.06 14.50
CA PRO A 360 1.25 4.82 14.65
C PRO A 360 1.32 3.90 13.44
N ASP A 361 1.22 4.44 12.23
CA ASP A 361 1.30 3.68 10.99
C ASP A 361 2.65 2.98 10.78
N ASP A 362 3.76 3.55 11.25
CA ASP A 362 5.08 2.92 11.15
C ASP A 362 5.13 1.61 11.94
N LEU A 363 4.61 1.64 13.18
CA LEU A 363 4.52 0.45 14.02
C LEU A 363 3.55 -0.59 13.44
N HIS A 364 2.45 -0.14 12.86
CA HIS A 364 1.51 -1.04 12.21
C HIS A 364 2.13 -1.75 11.01
N ARG A 365 2.93 -1.06 10.21
CA ARG A 365 3.66 -1.66 9.06
C ARG A 365 4.63 -2.73 9.52
N MET A 366 5.40 -2.46 10.58
CA MET A 366 6.28 -3.45 11.17
C MET A 366 5.50 -4.70 11.62
N PHE A 367 4.41 -4.50 12.37
CA PHE A 367 3.55 -5.61 12.82
C PHE A 367 3.06 -6.46 11.67
N THR A 368 2.63 -5.81 10.59
CA THR A 368 2.14 -6.51 9.41
C THR A 368 3.23 -7.34 8.74
N TYR A 369 4.44 -6.79 8.58
CA TYR A 369 5.54 -7.53 7.99
C TYR A 369 5.94 -8.73 8.85
N ARG A 370 5.93 -8.57 10.17
CA ARG A 370 6.32 -9.62 11.11
C ARG A 370 5.30 -10.76 11.19
N HIS A 371 4.01 -10.43 11.25
CA HIS A 371 2.93 -11.41 11.40
C HIS A 371 2.43 -11.97 10.07
N THR A 372 3.06 -11.61 8.98
CA THR A 372 2.84 -12.28 7.70
C THR A 372 3.58 -13.63 7.75
N PRO A 373 2.90 -14.78 7.71
CA PRO A 373 3.57 -16.09 7.82
C PRO A 373 4.64 -16.27 6.73
N ALA A 374 5.81 -16.80 7.07
CA ALA A 374 6.92 -17.02 6.13
C ALA A 374 6.59 -17.98 4.97
N LYS A 375 5.49 -18.71 5.09
CA LYS A 375 4.86 -19.49 4.01
C LYS A 375 3.37 -19.39 4.17
N ARG A 376 2.65 -19.17 3.07
CA ARG A 376 1.19 -19.28 3.07
C ARG A 376 0.77 -20.70 3.43
N PRO A 377 -0.45 -20.90 3.96
CA PRO A 377 -0.98 -22.23 4.23
C PRO A 377 -0.96 -23.16 3.03
N ASN A 378 -1.01 -22.61 1.82
CA ASN A 378 -0.92 -23.32 0.55
C ASN A 378 0.53 -23.67 0.11
N GLY A 379 1.53 -23.40 0.95
CA GLY A 379 2.95 -23.68 0.67
C GLY A 379 3.61 -22.73 -0.31
N LEU A 380 2.91 -21.71 -0.83
CA LEU A 380 3.52 -20.67 -1.64
C LEU A 380 4.40 -19.77 -0.79
N PRO A 381 5.57 -19.37 -1.28
CA PRO A 381 6.39 -18.40 -0.58
C PRO A 381 5.60 -17.09 -0.45
N ILE A 382 5.67 -16.50 0.74
CA ILE A 382 5.18 -15.15 0.95
C ILE A 382 6.09 -14.21 0.21
N ARG A 383 5.50 -13.25 -0.48
CA ARG A 383 6.25 -12.20 -1.17
C ARG A 383 7.16 -11.42 -0.21
N TYR A 384 6.79 -11.35 1.06
CA TYR A 384 7.49 -10.61 2.10
C TYR A 384 7.42 -11.33 3.44
N GLY A 385 8.14 -12.43 3.58
CA GLY A 385 8.38 -13.04 4.89
C GLY A 385 9.56 -12.35 5.58
N PHE A 386 9.29 -11.38 6.46
CA PHE A 386 10.32 -10.70 7.21
C PHE A 386 10.26 -11.13 8.68
N GLU A 387 11.39 -11.54 9.22
CA GLU A 387 11.56 -11.54 10.66
C GLU A 387 11.99 -10.12 11.05
N MET A 388 11.03 -9.26 11.34
CA MET A 388 11.30 -7.92 11.86
C MET A 388 11.67 -8.02 13.33
N SER A 389 12.95 -8.22 13.61
CA SER A 389 13.46 -8.26 14.99
C SER A 389 13.58 -6.88 15.61
N ALA A 390 13.70 -5.82 14.81
CA ALA A 390 13.69 -4.45 15.28
C ALA A 390 13.31 -3.45 14.20
N ILE A 391 12.82 -2.29 14.61
CA ILE A 391 12.74 -1.09 13.77
C ILE A 391 13.51 0.05 14.43
N TYR A 392 14.07 0.91 13.58
CA TYR A 392 14.87 2.05 14.00
C TYR A 392 14.37 3.33 13.37
N PHE A 393 14.24 4.35 14.18
CA PHE A 393 13.77 5.66 13.76
C PHE A 393 14.85 6.71 14.02
N SER A 394 15.26 7.38 12.95
CA SER A 394 16.16 8.52 13.00
C SER A 394 15.31 9.78 13.08
N ALA A 395 15.19 10.34 14.29
CA ALA A 395 14.38 11.52 14.54
C ALA A 395 15.02 12.80 14.01
N ALA A 396 14.20 13.80 13.70
CA ALA A 396 14.67 15.08 13.15
C ALA A 396 15.53 15.89 14.14
N ASP A 397 15.36 15.66 15.44
CA ASP A 397 16.14 16.28 16.52
C ASP A 397 17.50 15.61 16.76
N GLY A 398 17.83 14.58 15.97
CA GLY A 398 19.10 13.84 16.06
C GLY A 398 19.07 12.62 16.96
N ALA A 399 17.92 12.26 17.55
CA ALA A 399 17.80 11.02 18.28
C ALA A 399 17.79 9.79 17.35
N LEU A 400 18.30 8.67 17.83
CA LEU A 400 18.07 7.35 17.24
C LEU A 400 17.31 6.50 18.23
N ILE A 401 16.11 6.10 17.84
CA ILE A 401 15.19 5.31 18.65
C ILE A 401 15.05 3.93 18.03
N GLY A 402 15.14 2.89 18.86
CA GLY A 402 14.93 1.49 18.46
C GLY A 402 13.74 0.89 19.18
N TYR A 403 12.94 0.12 18.46
CA TYR A 403 11.86 -0.68 19.00
C TYR A 403 12.06 -2.15 18.64
N THR A 404 12.09 -3.00 19.66
CA THR A 404 12.15 -4.46 19.51
C THR A 404 10.82 -5.04 19.95
N PRO A 405 10.10 -5.72 19.07
CA PRO A 405 8.82 -6.33 19.39
C PRO A 405 8.92 -7.38 20.50
N SER A 406 7.95 -7.40 21.40
CA SER A 406 7.85 -8.35 22.50
C SER A 406 7.04 -9.60 22.17
N GLN A 407 6.19 -9.55 21.16
CA GLN A 407 5.17 -10.54 20.81
C GLN A 407 4.11 -10.72 21.91
N SER A 408 3.97 -9.78 22.81
CA SER A 408 3.00 -9.83 23.89
C SER A 408 1.58 -9.57 23.39
N ALA A 409 0.58 -10.02 24.16
CA ALA A 409 -0.81 -9.69 23.89
C ALA A 409 -1.05 -8.17 23.89
N GLN A 410 -0.32 -7.43 24.71
CA GLN A 410 -0.38 -5.96 24.75
C GLN A 410 0.14 -5.32 23.46
N GLU A 411 1.23 -5.83 22.91
CA GLU A 411 1.74 -5.39 21.61
C GLU A 411 0.72 -5.65 20.51
N ILE A 412 0.17 -6.86 20.45
CA ILE A 412 -0.86 -7.22 19.46
C ILE A 412 -2.06 -6.28 19.58
N GLN A 413 -2.52 -6.00 20.78
CA GLN A 413 -3.64 -5.09 21.03
C GLN A 413 -3.31 -3.65 20.60
N LEU A 414 -2.13 -3.14 20.95
CA LEU A 414 -1.65 -1.83 20.52
C LEU A 414 -1.67 -1.74 18.99
N LEU A 415 -1.04 -2.69 18.33
CA LEU A 415 -0.84 -2.66 16.88
C LEU A 415 -2.13 -2.87 16.08
N GLN A 416 -3.11 -3.57 16.66
CA GLN A 416 -4.47 -3.66 16.10
C GLN A 416 -5.24 -2.34 16.23
N GLY A 417 -5.00 -1.56 17.29
CA GLY A 417 -5.66 -0.26 17.55
C GLY A 417 -5.08 0.92 16.77
N VAL A 418 -3.91 0.75 16.15
CA VAL A 418 -3.11 1.87 15.64
C VAL A 418 -3.75 2.62 14.48
N SER A 419 -4.31 1.94 13.49
CA SER A 419 -4.58 2.60 12.21
C SER A 419 -6.03 2.61 11.74
N ARG A 420 -7.02 2.02 12.44
CA ARG A 420 -8.42 2.01 11.96
C ARG A 420 -9.49 2.04 13.06
N VAL A 421 -10.58 2.75 12.70
CA VAL A 421 -11.87 2.69 13.36
C VAL A 421 -12.52 1.36 13.00
N TYR A 422 -12.51 0.40 13.92
CA TYR A 422 -13.39 -0.77 13.85
C TYR A 422 -14.29 -0.77 15.09
N SER A 423 -15.56 -1.06 14.89
CA SER A 423 -16.55 -1.18 15.98
C SER A 423 -16.77 0.07 16.86
N GLY A 424 -16.67 1.28 16.28
CA GLY A 424 -16.92 2.52 17.05
C GLY A 424 -15.75 2.95 17.97
N VAL A 425 -14.66 2.18 18.03
CA VAL A 425 -13.45 2.58 18.76
C VAL A 425 -12.56 3.40 17.81
N ARG A 426 -12.22 4.63 18.23
CA ARG A 426 -11.32 5.50 17.47
C ARG A 426 -9.92 4.93 17.42
N SER A 427 -9.28 4.99 16.25
CA SER A 427 -7.88 4.58 16.11
C SER A 427 -6.96 5.45 16.98
N ILE A 428 -5.82 4.92 17.41
CA ILE A 428 -4.79 5.66 18.15
C ILE A 428 -4.35 6.89 17.34
N GLN A 429 -4.22 6.77 16.02
CA GLN A 429 -3.90 7.89 15.15
C GLN A 429 -4.96 9.01 15.20
N ALA A 430 -6.25 8.65 15.20
CA ALA A 430 -7.31 9.63 15.34
C ALA A 430 -7.33 10.28 16.73
N GLN A 431 -7.04 9.51 17.78
CA GLN A 431 -6.96 10.01 19.16
C GLN A 431 -5.77 10.94 19.38
N LEU A 432 -4.63 10.69 18.72
CA LEU A 432 -3.49 11.62 18.70
C LEU A 432 -3.82 12.89 17.93
N ALA A 433 -4.51 12.75 16.79
CA ALA A 433 -4.84 13.89 15.93
C ALA A 433 -5.77 14.90 16.60
N ASP A 434 -6.69 14.44 17.43
CA ASP A 434 -7.65 15.30 18.15
C ASP A 434 -7.27 15.60 19.60
N GLY A 435 -6.10 15.13 20.05
CA GLY A 435 -5.59 15.36 21.39
C GLY A 435 -6.24 14.52 22.50
N THR A 436 -7.06 13.52 22.16
CA THR A 436 -7.66 12.59 23.15
C THR A 436 -6.56 11.83 23.92
N ILE A 437 -5.47 11.48 23.26
CA ILE A 437 -4.24 11.00 23.87
C ILE A 437 -3.07 11.90 23.48
N SER A 438 -2.14 12.10 24.38
CA SER A 438 -0.92 12.84 24.11
C SER A 438 0.12 11.96 23.43
N THR A 439 1.13 12.56 22.78
CA THR A 439 2.29 11.82 22.27
C THR A 439 3.03 11.09 23.38
N SER A 440 3.11 11.68 24.59
CA SER A 440 3.70 11.02 25.76
C SER A 440 2.90 9.78 26.18
N ASP A 441 1.57 9.80 26.07
CA ASP A 441 0.75 8.61 26.31
C ASP A 441 1.02 7.52 25.30
N PHE A 442 1.14 7.89 24.04
CA PHE A 442 1.46 6.96 22.96
C PHE A 442 2.85 6.34 23.15
N ILE A 443 3.87 7.13 23.50
CA ILE A 443 5.21 6.64 23.83
C ILE A 443 5.14 5.60 24.96
N ARG A 444 4.39 5.90 26.04
CA ARG A 444 4.18 4.96 27.16
C ARG A 444 3.47 3.67 26.71
N MET A 445 2.48 3.78 25.82
CA MET A 445 1.80 2.61 25.26
C MET A 445 2.78 1.73 24.47
N VAL A 446 3.62 2.33 23.64
CA VAL A 446 4.65 1.61 22.86
C VAL A 446 5.70 0.97 23.78
N ALA A 447 6.16 1.69 24.80
CA ALA A 447 7.13 1.16 25.78
C ALA A 447 6.58 0.01 26.61
N ARG A 448 5.26 -0.05 26.85
CA ARG A 448 4.59 -1.19 27.50
C ARG A 448 4.40 -2.38 26.58
N ALA A 449 4.24 -2.12 25.29
CA ALA A 449 3.99 -3.14 24.28
C ALA A 449 5.24 -3.90 23.87
N GLY A 450 6.42 -3.25 23.90
CA GLY A 450 7.69 -3.88 23.53
C GLY A 450 8.90 -3.17 24.16
N HIS A 451 10.06 -3.45 23.62
CA HIS A 451 11.31 -2.87 24.13
C HIS A 451 11.68 -1.60 23.35
N LEU A 452 11.24 -0.47 23.87
CA LEU A 452 11.56 0.84 23.33
C LEU A 452 12.85 1.36 23.99
N ARG A 453 13.82 1.84 23.17
CA ARG A 453 15.11 2.33 23.68
C ARG A 453 15.64 3.49 22.86
N VAL A 454 16.34 4.39 23.53
CA VAL A 454 17.11 5.46 22.90
C VAL A 454 18.55 4.99 22.70
N LEU A 455 18.99 4.92 21.46
CA LEU A 455 20.36 4.51 21.09
C LEU A 455 21.32 5.69 20.91
N GLN A 456 20.78 6.84 20.54
CA GLN A 456 21.47 8.11 20.49
C GLN A 456 20.55 9.19 21.04
N THR A 457 21.07 9.99 21.96
CA THR A 457 20.34 11.05 22.65
C THR A 457 20.20 12.30 21.82
N SER A 458 19.18 13.10 22.14
CA SER A 458 18.94 14.45 21.65
C SER A 458 18.35 15.32 22.75
N GLU A 459 17.99 16.56 22.46
CA GLU A 459 17.28 17.43 23.40
C GLU A 459 15.91 16.83 23.81
N GLY A 460 15.18 16.27 22.87
CA GLY A 460 13.89 15.60 23.13
C GLY A 460 14.02 14.24 23.81
N TRP A 461 15.20 13.64 23.77
CA TRP A 461 15.52 12.30 24.28
C TRP A 461 16.84 12.31 25.05
N PRO A 462 16.88 12.92 26.25
CA PRO A 462 18.15 13.17 26.97
C PRO A 462 18.81 11.91 27.52
N ASP A 463 18.04 10.86 27.79
CA ASP A 463 18.52 9.64 28.43
C ASP A 463 18.64 8.48 27.45
N ALA A 464 19.84 7.89 27.35
CA ALA A 464 20.05 6.68 26.57
C ALA A 464 19.61 5.42 27.33
N GLY A 465 19.18 4.41 26.60
CA GLY A 465 18.78 3.11 27.15
C GLY A 465 17.29 2.81 27.02
N LEU A 466 16.79 1.87 27.80
CA LEU A 466 15.40 1.47 27.80
C LEU A 466 14.51 2.58 28.35
N ILE A 467 13.43 2.87 27.63
CA ILE A 467 12.41 3.80 28.08
C ILE A 467 11.47 3.08 29.05
N SER A 468 11.39 3.60 30.27
CA SER A 468 10.50 3.05 31.28
C SER A 468 9.03 3.34 30.94
N PRO A 469 8.15 2.34 30.99
CA PRO A 469 6.72 2.56 30.80
C PRO A 469 6.04 3.30 31.97
N VAL A 470 6.78 3.61 33.04
CA VAL A 470 6.25 4.13 34.33
C VAL A 470 6.58 5.62 34.54
N SER A 471 7.34 6.25 33.68
CA SER A 471 7.69 7.67 33.81
C SER A 471 6.61 8.61 33.24
#